data_51b7bece4f4349c82cc75d52383fbb5d
#
_entry.id   51b7bece4f4349c82cc75d52383fbb5d
#
_cell.length_a   1.000
_cell.length_b   1.000
_cell.length_c   1.000
_cell.angle_alpha   90.00
_cell.angle_beta   90.00
_cell.angle_gamma   90.00
#
_symmetry.space_group_name_H-M   'P 1'
#
loop_
_entity.id
_entity.type
_entity.pdbx_description
1 polymer ?
#
loop_
_entity_poly.entity_id
_entity_poly.type
_entity_poly.pdbx_seq_one_letter_code
_entity_poly.pdbx_strand_id
1 'polypeptide(L)'
;KVLNAIEAGEPIRDPLWKFEESMETEAPFLEKLPAIVVIVDEFADMMMIVGKKVEELIARIAQKARAAGIHLVLATQRPSVDVITGLIKANIPTRIAFQVSSKIDSRTILDQGGAEALLGAGDMLYLPPGTGVPTRIHGAFVDDHEVHAVVADWKKRGAPQYIDEILNGDP
;
A
#
# COMPACT_ATOMS: atom_id res chain seq x y z
N LYS A 1 -6.64 11.63 18.11
CA LYS A 1 -7.09 12.84 18.83
C LYS A 1 -8.25 13.51 18.09
N VAL A 2 -8.08 13.90 16.80
CA VAL A 2 -9.11 14.60 16.00
C VAL A 2 -10.42 13.81 15.97
N LEU A 3 -10.39 12.51 15.65
CA LEU A 3 -11.58 11.68 15.59
C LEU A 3 -12.32 11.65 16.94
N ASN A 4 -11.61 11.44 18.04
CA ASN A 4 -12.20 11.39 19.36
C ASN A 4 -12.82 12.75 19.77
N ALA A 5 -12.22 13.87 19.35
CA ALA A 5 -12.76 15.19 19.58
C ALA A 5 -14.05 15.44 18.78
N ILE A 6 -14.08 14.99 17.52
CA ILE A 6 -15.30 15.05 16.69
C ILE A 6 -16.42 14.20 17.31
N GLU A 7 -16.12 12.98 17.74
CA GLU A 7 -17.10 12.07 18.39
C GLU A 7 -17.59 12.61 19.73
N ALA A 8 -16.77 13.36 20.44
CA ALA A 8 -17.14 14.03 21.70
C ALA A 8 -17.94 15.33 21.49
N GLY A 9 -18.11 15.79 20.24
CA GLY A 9 -18.76 17.07 19.94
C GLY A 9 -17.89 18.31 20.21
N GLU A 10 -16.59 18.13 20.43
CA GLU A 10 -15.60 19.19 20.67
C GLU A 10 -14.54 19.22 19.56
N PRO A 11 -14.89 19.56 18.30
CA PRO A 11 -13.97 19.53 17.20
C PRO A 11 -12.79 20.50 17.41
N ILE A 12 -11.61 20.09 16.99
CA ILE A 12 -10.36 20.84 17.13
C ILE A 12 -10.19 21.77 15.94
N ARG A 13 -9.89 23.05 16.18
CA ARG A 13 -9.50 23.98 15.12
C ARG A 13 -8.09 23.64 14.61
N ASP A 14 -7.84 23.93 13.34
CA ASP A 14 -6.53 23.65 12.73
C ASP A 14 -5.43 24.51 13.36
N PRO A 15 -4.47 23.92 14.09
CA PRO A 15 -3.41 24.67 14.76
C PRO A 15 -2.32 25.18 13.80
N LEU A 16 -2.34 24.73 12.54
CA LEU A 16 -1.37 25.11 11.51
C LEU A 16 -1.90 26.22 10.60
N TRP A 17 -3.19 26.57 10.75
CA TRP A 17 -3.81 27.62 9.95
C TRP A 17 -3.20 28.99 10.23
N LYS A 18 -2.95 29.75 9.16
CA LYS A 18 -2.42 31.11 9.23
C LYS A 18 -3.36 32.07 8.53
N PHE A 19 -3.71 33.16 9.20
CA PHE A 19 -4.60 34.19 8.68
C PHE A 19 -4.10 34.83 7.37
N GLU A 20 -2.78 34.93 7.21
CA GLU A 20 -2.14 35.57 6.04
C GLU A 20 -2.29 34.75 4.75
N GLU A 21 -2.59 33.46 4.85
CA GLU A 21 -2.68 32.52 3.74
C GLU A 21 -4.14 32.15 3.36
N SER A 22 -5.13 32.71 4.09
CA SER A 22 -6.55 32.35 3.91
C SER A 22 -7.44 33.60 3.86
N MET A 23 -8.53 33.54 3.09
CA MET A 23 -9.60 34.55 3.09
C MET A 23 -10.57 34.38 4.28
N GLU A 24 -10.43 33.32 5.06
CA GLU A 24 -11.30 33.03 6.20
C GLU A 24 -10.83 33.82 7.44
N THR A 25 -11.78 34.26 8.23
CA THR A 25 -11.51 35.04 9.46
C THR A 25 -11.18 34.20 10.66
N GLU A 26 -11.45 32.88 10.59
CA GLU A 26 -11.22 31.92 11.68
C GLU A 26 -10.64 30.61 11.15
N ALA A 27 -9.80 29.95 11.95
CA ALA A 27 -9.26 28.64 11.62
C ALA A 27 -10.40 27.61 11.42
N PRO A 28 -10.40 26.84 10.33
CA PRO A 28 -11.37 25.77 10.10
C PRO A 28 -11.21 24.67 11.16
N PHE A 29 -12.26 23.92 11.38
CA PHE A 29 -12.16 22.72 12.20
C PHE A 29 -11.49 21.58 11.43
N LEU A 30 -10.65 20.83 12.13
CA LEU A 30 -10.04 19.62 11.58
C LEU A 30 -11.11 18.58 11.32
N GLU A 31 -11.13 18.07 10.12
CA GLU A 31 -12.02 16.98 9.70
C GLU A 31 -11.31 15.62 9.76
N LYS A 32 -12.10 14.56 9.73
CA LYS A 32 -11.57 13.20 9.61
C LYS A 32 -10.91 13.03 8.25
N LEU A 33 -9.62 12.74 8.23
CA LEU A 33 -8.93 12.37 7.00
C LEU A 33 -9.48 11.06 6.44
N PRO A 34 -9.72 10.96 5.13
CA PRO A 34 -10.07 9.70 4.50
C PRO A 34 -8.92 8.71 4.59
N ALA A 35 -9.23 7.43 4.57
CA ALA A 35 -8.20 6.41 4.38
C ALA A 35 -7.62 6.51 2.97
N ILE A 36 -6.29 6.40 2.86
CA ILE A 36 -5.57 6.40 1.59
C ILE A 36 -4.99 5.01 1.37
N VAL A 37 -5.27 4.42 0.22
CA VAL A 37 -4.66 3.16 -0.20
C VAL A 37 -3.78 3.43 -1.40
N VAL A 38 -2.49 3.16 -1.25
CA VAL A 38 -1.49 3.28 -2.32
C VAL A 38 -1.17 1.87 -2.81
N ILE A 39 -1.44 1.62 -4.08
CA ILE A 39 -1.19 0.33 -4.72
C ILE A 39 -0.07 0.51 -5.75
N VAL A 40 0.96 -0.30 -5.64
CA VAL A 40 2.06 -0.38 -6.61
C VAL A 40 2.01 -1.76 -7.25
N ASP A 41 1.68 -1.80 -8.54
CA ASP A 41 1.45 -3.04 -9.29
C ASP A 41 2.75 -3.82 -9.52
N GLU A 42 3.84 -3.17 -9.93
CA GLU A 42 5.16 -3.77 -10.07
C GLU A 42 6.21 -2.94 -9.35
N PHE A 43 6.46 -3.30 -8.09
CA PHE A 43 7.41 -2.59 -7.24
C PHE A 43 8.87 -2.71 -7.71
N ALA A 44 9.21 -3.82 -8.38
CA ALA A 44 10.55 -4.03 -8.93
C ALA A 44 10.95 -2.93 -9.92
N ASP A 45 10.03 -2.44 -10.74
CA ASP A 45 10.34 -1.39 -11.71
C ASP A 45 10.72 -0.07 -11.01
N MET A 46 10.03 0.29 -9.92
CA MET A 46 10.41 1.44 -9.12
C MET A 46 11.80 1.27 -8.47
N MET A 47 12.08 0.08 -7.94
CA MET A 47 13.39 -0.22 -7.33
C MET A 47 14.52 -0.18 -8.35
N MET A 48 14.29 -0.63 -9.57
CA MET A 48 15.29 -0.61 -10.65
C MET A 48 15.59 0.80 -11.17
N ILE A 49 14.56 1.66 -11.25
CA ILE A 49 14.71 3.03 -11.80
C ILE A 49 15.29 3.99 -10.76
N VAL A 50 14.80 3.95 -9.53
CA VAL A 50 15.11 4.95 -8.49
C VAL A 50 15.98 4.38 -7.37
N GLY A 51 15.98 3.06 -7.17
CA GLY A 51 16.85 2.35 -6.24
C GLY A 51 16.59 2.70 -4.76
N LYS A 52 17.67 2.86 -4.00
CA LYS A 52 17.64 3.03 -2.53
C LYS A 52 16.76 4.18 -2.04
N LYS A 53 16.60 5.23 -2.83
CA LYS A 53 15.77 6.38 -2.45
C LYS A 53 14.29 5.99 -2.32
N VAL A 54 13.79 5.14 -3.21
CA VAL A 54 12.42 4.60 -3.12
C VAL A 54 12.27 3.71 -1.90
N GLU A 55 13.24 2.84 -1.66
CA GLU A 55 13.25 1.96 -0.50
C GLU A 55 13.11 2.75 0.82
N GLU A 56 13.92 3.79 0.99
CA GLU A 56 13.90 4.66 2.16
C GLU A 56 12.55 5.42 2.30
N LEU A 57 12.01 5.92 1.20
CA LEU A 57 10.73 6.63 1.20
C LEU A 57 9.56 5.72 1.56
N ILE A 58 9.53 4.52 0.99
CA ILE A 58 8.50 3.51 1.32
C ILE A 58 8.60 3.10 2.78
N ALA A 59 9.82 2.87 3.29
CA ALA A 59 10.02 2.55 4.70
C ALA A 59 9.52 3.69 5.61
N ARG A 60 9.79 4.94 5.27
CA ARG A 60 9.30 6.12 6.02
C ARG A 60 7.78 6.22 6.00
N ILE A 61 7.16 6.00 4.85
CA ILE A 61 5.69 5.99 4.73
C ILE A 61 5.11 4.87 5.59
N ALA A 62 5.62 3.65 5.47
CA ALA A 62 5.15 2.50 6.22
C ALA A 62 5.25 2.70 7.75
N GLN A 63 6.32 3.36 8.22
CA GLN A 63 6.52 3.65 9.65
C GLN A 63 5.58 4.74 10.18
N LYS A 64 5.39 5.83 9.42
CA LYS A 64 4.74 7.06 9.90
C LYS A 64 3.27 7.17 9.51
N ALA A 65 2.91 6.62 8.37
CA ALA A 65 1.60 6.83 7.77
C ALA A 65 0.51 5.88 8.31
N ARG A 66 0.88 4.81 9.00
CA ARG A 66 -0.09 3.87 9.62
C ARG A 66 -1.10 4.60 10.52
N ALA A 67 -0.61 5.49 11.38
CA ALA A 67 -1.47 6.26 12.29
C ALA A 67 -2.37 7.28 11.57
N ALA A 68 -1.99 7.67 10.35
CA ALA A 68 -2.77 8.57 9.49
C ALA A 68 -3.77 7.84 8.59
N GLY A 69 -3.85 6.51 8.65
CA GLY A 69 -4.75 5.71 7.81
C GLY A 69 -4.28 5.57 6.37
N ILE A 70 -2.97 5.61 6.13
CA ILE A 70 -2.37 5.35 4.82
C ILE A 70 -1.90 3.90 4.77
N HIS A 71 -2.38 3.16 3.79
CA HIS A 71 -2.10 1.74 3.59
C HIS A 71 -1.33 1.54 2.29
N LEU A 72 -0.31 0.68 2.33
CA LEU A 72 0.51 0.33 1.18
C LEU A 72 0.25 -1.11 0.76
N VAL A 73 0.03 -1.31 -0.53
CA VAL A 73 0.00 -2.63 -1.18
C VAL A 73 1.08 -2.64 -2.26
N LEU A 74 2.16 -3.36 -2.00
CA LEU A 74 3.27 -3.49 -2.95
C LEU A 74 3.21 -4.88 -3.57
N ALA A 75 3.06 -4.95 -4.88
CA ALA A 75 3.08 -6.19 -5.63
C ALA A 75 4.30 -6.25 -6.55
N THR A 76 4.77 -7.45 -6.84
CA THR A 76 5.82 -7.69 -7.83
C THR A 76 5.76 -9.13 -8.34
N GLN A 77 6.07 -9.31 -9.61
CA GLN A 77 6.30 -10.61 -10.24
C GLN A 77 7.78 -11.01 -10.25
N ARG A 78 8.65 -10.16 -9.67
CA ARG A 78 10.11 -10.37 -9.61
C ARG A 78 10.59 -10.40 -8.16
N PRO A 79 10.38 -11.54 -7.45
CA PRO A 79 10.72 -11.64 -6.03
C PRO A 79 12.23 -11.85 -5.82
N SER A 80 13.03 -10.82 -6.11
CA SER A 80 14.47 -10.83 -5.87
C SER A 80 14.82 -10.16 -4.54
N VAL A 81 16.00 -10.46 -4.01
CA VAL A 81 16.51 -9.85 -2.78
C VAL A 81 16.77 -8.34 -2.91
N ASP A 82 16.99 -7.88 -4.13
CA ASP A 82 17.19 -6.45 -4.43
C ASP A 82 15.87 -5.67 -4.46
N VAL A 83 14.75 -6.35 -4.60
CA VAL A 83 13.40 -5.79 -4.60
C VAL A 83 12.75 -5.93 -3.23
N ILE A 84 12.76 -7.15 -2.68
CA ILE A 84 12.18 -7.48 -1.37
C ILE A 84 13.31 -7.46 -0.34
N THR A 85 13.82 -6.26 -0.07
CA THR A 85 14.96 -6.05 0.81
C THR A 85 14.61 -6.24 2.29
N GLY A 86 15.63 -6.34 3.13
CA GLY A 86 15.45 -6.41 4.59
C GLY A 86 14.73 -5.18 5.15
N LEU A 87 14.98 -3.99 4.58
CA LEU A 87 14.32 -2.75 5.01
C LEU A 87 12.82 -2.76 4.66
N ILE A 88 12.46 -3.21 3.45
CA ILE A 88 11.05 -3.39 3.04
C ILE A 88 10.36 -4.40 3.95
N LYS A 89 10.96 -5.58 4.17
CA LYS A 89 10.39 -6.63 5.03
C LYS A 89 10.16 -6.18 6.47
N ALA A 90 11.08 -5.37 7.02
CA ALA A 90 10.96 -4.86 8.39
C ALA A 90 9.80 -3.88 8.56
N ASN A 91 9.46 -3.12 7.52
CA ASN A 91 8.45 -2.08 7.58
C ASN A 91 7.09 -2.48 6.98
N ILE A 92 7.07 -3.51 6.13
CA ILE A 92 5.87 -4.13 5.57
C ILE A 92 5.87 -5.61 5.96
N PRO A 93 5.47 -5.91 7.21
CA PRO A 93 5.62 -7.25 7.76
C PRO A 93 4.57 -8.25 7.26
N THR A 94 3.42 -7.78 6.78
CA THR A 94 2.41 -8.63 6.17
C THR A 94 2.84 -9.04 4.77
N ARG A 95 2.83 -10.33 4.48
CA ARG A 95 3.26 -10.85 3.18
C ARG A 95 2.28 -11.87 2.64
N ILE A 96 2.12 -11.85 1.33
CA ILE A 96 1.35 -12.84 0.57
C ILE A 96 2.27 -13.36 -0.53
N ALA A 97 2.40 -14.68 -0.62
CA ALA A 97 3.08 -15.31 -1.73
C ALA A 97 2.09 -16.21 -2.47
N PHE A 98 1.89 -15.94 -3.74
CA PHE A 98 1.29 -16.88 -4.68
C PHE A 98 2.33 -17.90 -5.12
N GLN A 99 1.95 -18.84 -5.97
CA GLN A 99 2.87 -19.83 -6.51
C GLN A 99 4.09 -19.15 -7.16
N VAL A 100 5.27 -19.62 -6.79
CA VAL A 100 6.55 -19.18 -7.36
C VAL A 100 7.28 -20.37 -8.00
N SER A 101 8.25 -20.08 -8.86
CA SER A 101 8.97 -21.10 -9.61
C SER A 101 10.05 -21.83 -8.79
N SER A 102 10.51 -21.23 -7.70
CA SER A 102 11.60 -21.80 -6.90
C SER A 102 11.42 -21.62 -5.41
N LYS A 103 12.08 -22.49 -4.63
CA LYS A 103 12.16 -22.36 -3.17
C LYS A 103 12.96 -21.13 -2.74
N ILE A 104 13.86 -20.63 -3.61
CA ILE A 104 14.62 -19.40 -3.36
C ILE A 104 13.66 -18.20 -3.38
N ASP A 105 12.76 -18.14 -4.36
CA ASP A 105 11.76 -17.07 -4.45
C ASP A 105 10.83 -17.08 -3.24
N SER A 106 10.37 -18.27 -2.83
CA SER A 106 9.58 -18.42 -1.60
C SER A 106 10.31 -17.87 -0.38
N ARG A 107 11.59 -18.20 -0.21
CA ARG A 107 12.40 -17.68 0.89
C ARG A 107 12.61 -16.18 0.82
N THR A 108 12.76 -15.64 -0.38
CA THR A 108 12.87 -14.19 -0.57
C THR A 108 11.63 -13.45 -0.07
N ILE A 109 10.44 -14.01 -0.32
CA ILE A 109 9.17 -13.39 0.11
C ILE A 109 8.88 -13.68 1.58
N LEU A 110 8.91 -14.96 1.98
CA LEU A 110 8.36 -15.45 3.24
C LEU A 110 9.42 -15.78 4.30
N ASP A 111 10.70 -15.66 3.98
CA ASP A 111 11.84 -16.15 4.76
C ASP A 111 11.86 -17.69 4.94
N GLN A 112 10.98 -18.41 4.23
CA GLN A 112 10.85 -19.87 4.27
C GLN A 112 10.33 -20.40 2.93
N GLY A 113 10.52 -21.70 2.69
CA GLY A 113 9.96 -22.40 1.54
C GLY A 113 8.45 -22.63 1.71
N GLY A 114 7.82 -23.11 0.63
CA GLY A 114 6.42 -23.52 0.60
C GLY A 114 5.62 -22.94 -0.56
N ALA A 115 5.90 -21.71 -0.97
CA ALA A 115 5.18 -21.08 -2.07
C ALA A 115 5.45 -21.78 -3.43
N GLU A 116 6.58 -22.45 -3.58
CA GLU A 116 6.90 -23.26 -4.76
C GLU A 116 6.01 -24.49 -4.92
N ALA A 117 5.37 -24.93 -3.85
CA ALA A 117 4.48 -26.11 -3.82
C ALA A 117 3.00 -25.75 -3.94
N LEU A 118 2.67 -24.48 -4.08
CA LEU A 118 1.29 -24.02 -4.28
C LEU A 118 0.75 -24.44 -5.64
N LEU A 119 -0.57 -24.54 -5.74
CA LEU A 119 -1.28 -25.06 -6.91
C LEU A 119 -1.48 -24.02 -8.02
N GLY A 120 -1.24 -22.74 -7.76
CA GLY A 120 -1.60 -21.65 -8.68
C GLY A 120 -3.07 -21.26 -8.54
N ALA A 121 -3.57 -20.47 -9.50
CA ALA A 121 -4.97 -20.07 -9.58
C ALA A 121 -5.57 -19.48 -8.28
N GLY A 122 -4.80 -18.65 -7.58
CA GLY A 122 -5.22 -17.99 -6.34
C GLY A 122 -4.81 -18.72 -5.06
N ASP A 123 -4.21 -19.91 -5.14
CA ASP A 123 -3.62 -20.58 -3.98
C ASP A 123 -2.42 -19.78 -3.45
N MET A 124 -2.41 -19.42 -2.17
CA MET A 124 -1.43 -18.51 -1.60
C MET A 124 -1.04 -18.89 -0.17
N LEU A 125 0.13 -18.42 0.24
CA LEU A 125 0.57 -18.38 1.62
C LEU A 125 0.48 -16.96 2.16
N TYR A 126 -0.30 -16.77 3.20
CA TYR A 126 -0.46 -15.51 3.93
C TYR A 126 0.37 -15.55 5.22
N LEU A 127 1.29 -14.62 5.35
CA LEU A 127 2.10 -14.42 6.55
C LEU A 127 1.66 -13.14 7.26
N PRO A 128 0.87 -13.24 8.33
CA PRO A 128 0.46 -12.07 9.12
C PRO A 128 1.64 -11.48 9.90
N PRO A 129 1.56 -10.19 10.28
CA PRO A 129 2.61 -9.55 11.08
C PRO A 129 2.74 -10.22 12.45
N GLY A 130 3.97 -10.35 12.93
CA GLY A 130 4.26 -10.89 14.27
C GLY A 130 4.22 -12.41 14.40
N THR A 131 4.04 -13.15 13.31
CA THR A 131 4.15 -14.61 13.29
C THR A 131 5.20 -15.07 12.30
N GLY A 132 5.81 -16.24 12.56
CA GLY A 132 6.70 -16.91 11.62
C GLY A 132 6.02 -18.02 10.82
N VAL A 133 4.71 -18.24 11.02
CA VAL A 133 3.99 -19.36 10.41
C VAL A 133 2.97 -18.82 9.40
N PRO A 134 3.16 -19.08 8.12
CA PRO A 134 2.19 -18.68 7.10
C PRO A 134 0.95 -19.59 7.16
N THR A 135 -0.19 -19.00 6.86
CA THR A 135 -1.46 -19.71 6.67
C THR A 135 -1.71 -19.89 5.17
N ARG A 136 -2.02 -21.11 4.76
CA ARG A 136 -2.44 -21.37 3.38
C ARG A 136 -3.89 -20.92 3.20
N ILE A 137 -4.12 -20.10 2.19
CA ILE A 137 -5.43 -19.59 1.82
C ILE A 137 -5.63 -19.87 0.34
N HIS A 138 -6.81 -20.35 -0.02
CA HIS A 138 -7.18 -20.52 -1.41
C HIS A 138 -8.04 -19.33 -1.84
N GLY A 139 -7.43 -18.36 -2.50
CA GLY A 139 -8.12 -17.23 -3.11
C GLY A 139 -8.83 -17.63 -4.40
N ALA A 140 -9.84 -16.87 -4.79
CA ALA A 140 -10.47 -17.06 -6.08
C ALA A 140 -9.50 -16.72 -7.22
N PHE A 141 -9.52 -17.52 -8.28
CA PHE A 141 -8.90 -17.11 -9.53
C PHE A 141 -9.76 -16.00 -10.16
N VAL A 142 -9.12 -14.94 -10.63
CA VAL A 142 -9.77 -13.83 -11.31
C VAL A 142 -9.17 -13.74 -12.71
N ASP A 143 -9.99 -13.90 -13.74
CA ASP A 143 -9.56 -13.81 -15.12
C ASP A 143 -9.67 -12.36 -15.66
N ASP A 144 -9.15 -12.14 -16.86
CA ASP A 144 -9.16 -10.81 -17.50
C ASP A 144 -10.59 -10.28 -17.72
N HIS A 145 -11.55 -11.15 -18.00
CA HIS A 145 -12.95 -10.77 -18.18
C HIS A 145 -13.53 -10.21 -16.88
N GLU A 146 -13.26 -10.85 -15.76
CA GLU A 146 -13.71 -10.40 -14.43
C GLU A 146 -13.04 -9.09 -14.03
N VAL A 147 -11.72 -8.93 -14.30
CA VAL A 147 -11.01 -7.65 -14.10
C VAL A 147 -11.66 -6.53 -14.89
N HIS A 148 -11.95 -6.76 -16.19
CA HIS A 148 -12.63 -5.77 -17.02
C HIS A 148 -14.04 -5.42 -16.51
N ALA A 149 -14.78 -6.41 -16.02
CA ALA A 149 -16.12 -6.19 -15.45
C ALA A 149 -16.06 -5.32 -14.18
N VAL A 150 -15.11 -5.58 -13.27
CA VAL A 150 -14.91 -4.77 -12.07
C VAL A 150 -14.52 -3.34 -12.44
N VAL A 151 -13.56 -3.17 -13.35
CA VAL A 151 -13.12 -1.84 -13.81
C VAL A 151 -14.28 -1.08 -14.47
N ALA A 152 -15.07 -1.73 -15.29
CA ALA A 152 -16.25 -1.10 -15.93
C ALA A 152 -17.30 -0.65 -14.91
N ASP A 153 -17.50 -1.44 -13.83
CA ASP A 153 -18.43 -1.06 -12.76
C ASP A 153 -17.91 0.15 -11.97
N TRP A 154 -16.63 0.16 -11.63
CA TRP A 154 -16.04 1.32 -10.94
C TRP A 154 -16.08 2.60 -11.79
N LYS A 155 -15.82 2.52 -13.09
CA LYS A 155 -15.94 3.67 -14.01
C LYS A 155 -17.34 4.30 -14.05
N LYS A 156 -18.38 3.52 -13.77
CA LYS A 156 -19.77 4.07 -13.65
C LYS A 156 -19.95 4.92 -12.40
N ARG A 157 -19.15 4.71 -11.37
CA ARG A 157 -19.26 5.41 -10.08
C ARG A 157 -18.57 6.77 -10.05
N GLY A 158 -17.65 7.03 -10.96
CA GLY A 158 -16.93 8.29 -11.09
C GLY A 158 -15.76 8.22 -12.04
N ALA A 159 -15.30 9.37 -12.47
CA ALA A 159 -14.08 9.51 -13.25
C ALA A 159 -12.86 9.60 -12.30
N PRO A 160 -11.68 9.13 -12.74
CA PRO A 160 -10.46 9.33 -11.97
C PRO A 160 -10.11 10.83 -11.91
N GLN A 161 -9.62 11.26 -10.75
CA GLN A 161 -9.05 12.59 -10.55
C GLN A 161 -7.55 12.46 -10.54
N TYR A 162 -6.89 12.90 -11.60
CA TYR A 162 -5.45 12.86 -11.73
C TYR A 162 -4.84 14.09 -11.06
N ILE A 163 -3.66 13.92 -10.49
CA ILE A 163 -2.85 15.01 -9.97
C ILE A 163 -1.86 15.39 -11.07
N ASP A 164 -2.16 16.45 -11.80
CA ASP A 164 -1.41 16.85 -13.01
C ASP A 164 0.05 17.19 -12.69
N GLU A 165 0.35 17.69 -11.52
CA GLU A 165 1.71 18.00 -11.05
C GLU A 165 2.60 16.75 -11.00
N ILE A 166 2.03 15.57 -10.69
CA ILE A 166 2.77 14.30 -10.70
C ILE A 166 3.06 13.85 -12.13
N LEU A 167 2.13 14.09 -13.05
CA LEU A 167 2.26 13.66 -14.45
C LEU A 167 3.21 14.53 -15.25
N ASN A 168 3.21 15.82 -14.99
CA ASN A 168 3.97 16.80 -15.78
C ASN A 168 5.35 17.13 -15.19
N GLY A 169 5.64 16.67 -13.99
CA GLY A 169 6.81 17.07 -13.21
C GLY A 169 6.71 18.52 -12.75
N ASP A 170 7.37 18.83 -11.66
CA ASP A 170 7.56 20.23 -11.23
C ASP A 170 8.57 20.89 -12.19
N PRO A 171 8.35 22.12 -12.70
CA PRO A 171 9.25 22.80 -13.60
C PRO A 171 10.61 23.13 -12.96
#